data_4e599d5b9ed51cc2c61886276f78cd97
#
_entry.id   4e599d5b9ed51cc2c61886276f78cd97
#
_cell.length_a   1.000
_cell.length_b   1.000
_cell.length_c   1.000
_cell.angle_alpha   90.00
_cell.angle_beta   90.00
_cell.angle_gamma   90.00
#
_symmetry.space_group_name_H-M   'P 1'
#
loop_
_entity.id
_entity.type
_entity.pdbx_description
1 polymer ?
#
loop_
_entity_poly.entity_id
_entity_poly.type
_entity_poly.pdbx_seq_one_letter_code
_entity_poly.pdbx_strand_id
1 'polypeptide(L)'
;KPVIGQMAELTADKDRNVIALKEVSDELVSSLGIVNSVPIKNNTCLVTGLVEKPSLKEAPSNLGIVGRYILTPQIFEMLSITEPGAGGEIQVTDALSKLLGSQDIYGYRFQGSHFDVGIPIGLLKASVYEALKREALKDEFRSWLNEII
;
A
#
# COMPACT_ATOMS: atom_id res chain seq x y z
N LYS A 1 7.77 -8.96 -11.08
CA LYS A 1 8.74 -8.07 -10.42
C LYS A 1 8.19 -7.66 -9.05
N PRO A 2 8.97 -7.73 -7.94
CA PRO A 2 8.53 -7.28 -6.62
C PRO A 2 8.05 -5.82 -6.63
N VAL A 3 7.08 -5.48 -5.78
CA VAL A 3 6.49 -4.13 -5.71
C VAL A 3 7.56 -3.05 -5.51
N ILE A 4 8.47 -3.25 -4.55
CA ILE A 4 9.54 -2.29 -4.31
C ILE A 4 10.46 -2.10 -5.53
N GLY A 5 10.69 -3.16 -6.31
CA GLY A 5 11.43 -3.08 -7.55
C GLY A 5 10.71 -2.36 -8.68
N GLN A 6 9.35 -2.39 -8.69
CA GLN A 6 8.55 -1.58 -9.60
C GLN A 6 8.63 -0.09 -9.22
N MET A 7 8.55 0.20 -7.91
CA MET A 7 8.64 1.57 -7.38
C MET A 7 10.04 2.18 -7.58
N ALA A 8 11.10 1.41 -7.42
CA ALA A 8 12.48 1.86 -7.59
C ALA A 8 12.77 2.39 -9.00
N GLU A 9 12.08 1.90 -10.03
CA GLU A 9 12.20 2.44 -11.40
C GLU A 9 11.72 3.89 -11.52
N LEU A 10 10.83 4.32 -10.61
CA LEU A 10 10.34 5.71 -10.59
C LEU A 10 11.31 6.67 -9.88
N THR A 11 12.28 6.13 -9.14
CA THR A 11 13.24 6.90 -8.34
C THR A 11 14.67 6.84 -8.90
N ALA A 12 14.92 6.09 -9.98
CA ALA A 12 16.25 5.78 -10.49
C ALA A 12 17.15 7.02 -10.76
N ASP A 13 16.54 8.15 -11.12
CA ASP A 13 17.27 9.37 -11.46
C ASP A 13 16.93 10.57 -10.55
N LYS A 14 16.11 10.39 -9.52
CA LYS A 14 15.63 11.50 -8.68
C LYS A 14 15.30 11.05 -7.26
N ASP A 15 15.64 11.85 -6.29
CA ASP A 15 15.12 11.73 -4.93
C ASP A 15 13.62 12.03 -4.95
N ARG A 16 12.82 10.98 -4.82
CA ARG A 16 11.36 11.05 -4.85
C ARG A 16 10.75 10.24 -3.73
N ASN A 17 9.68 10.77 -3.19
CA ASN A 17 8.79 10.01 -2.32
C ASN A 17 7.81 9.22 -3.18
N VAL A 18 7.81 7.90 -3.05
CA VAL A 18 6.88 7.01 -3.75
C VAL A 18 6.20 6.09 -2.75
N ILE A 19 4.88 6.02 -2.82
CA ILE A 19 4.05 5.12 -2.01
C ILE A 19 3.30 4.13 -2.88
N ALA A 20 3.25 2.87 -2.48
CA ALA A 20 2.50 1.85 -3.19
C ALA A 20 1.01 1.96 -2.86
N LEU A 21 0.19 2.00 -3.90
CA LEU A 21 -1.26 2.14 -3.83
C LEU A 21 -1.97 0.96 -4.48
N LYS A 22 -3.15 0.65 -3.95
CA LYS A 22 -4.09 -0.30 -4.54
C LYS A 22 -5.52 0.21 -4.41
N GLU A 23 -6.34 -0.04 -5.41
CA GLU A 23 -7.79 0.11 -5.27
C GLU A 23 -8.31 -0.96 -4.30
N VAL A 24 -9.05 -0.52 -3.31
CA VAL A 24 -9.58 -1.37 -2.23
C VAL A 24 -11.11 -1.31 -2.22
N SER A 25 -11.72 -2.35 -1.66
CA SER A 25 -13.18 -2.37 -1.46
C SER A 25 -13.58 -1.43 -0.31
N ASP A 26 -14.85 -1.04 -0.30
CA ASP A 26 -15.41 -0.12 0.68
C ASP A 26 -15.19 -0.59 2.13
N GLU A 27 -15.20 -1.91 2.37
CA GLU A 27 -14.98 -2.49 3.70
C GLU A 27 -13.54 -2.26 4.20
N LEU A 28 -12.57 -2.09 3.30
CA LEU A 28 -11.16 -1.90 3.64
C LEU A 28 -10.78 -0.42 3.77
N VAL A 29 -11.61 0.50 3.29
CA VAL A 29 -11.33 1.94 3.34
C VAL A 29 -11.04 2.41 4.76
N SER A 30 -11.84 1.99 5.75
CA SER A 30 -11.69 2.39 7.15
C SER A 30 -10.55 1.71 7.90
N SER A 31 -9.77 0.84 7.25
CA SER A 31 -8.63 0.15 7.85
C SER A 31 -7.28 0.60 7.31
N LEU A 32 -7.26 1.46 6.29
CA LEU A 32 -6.05 1.88 5.59
C LEU A 32 -5.94 3.41 5.51
N GLY A 33 -4.73 3.91 5.31
CA GLY A 33 -4.54 5.28 4.83
C GLY A 33 -5.04 5.41 3.40
N ILE A 34 -5.89 6.39 3.13
CA ILE A 34 -6.50 6.63 1.81
C ILE A 34 -5.94 7.93 1.23
N VAL A 35 -5.62 7.91 -0.06
CA VAL A 35 -5.04 9.07 -0.74
C VAL A 35 -6.06 9.81 -1.60
N ASN A 36 -5.94 11.13 -1.65
CA ASN A 36 -6.44 11.94 -2.76
C ASN A 36 -5.31 12.14 -3.75
N SER A 37 -5.58 12.09 -5.06
CA SER A 37 -4.51 12.15 -6.04
C SER A 37 -4.97 12.61 -7.42
N VAL A 38 -4.03 13.14 -8.20
CA VAL A 38 -4.23 13.49 -9.61
C VAL A 38 -3.44 12.49 -10.48
N PRO A 39 -4.08 11.80 -11.41
CA PRO A 39 -3.39 10.87 -12.32
C PRO A 39 -2.31 11.58 -13.15
N ILE A 40 -1.17 10.90 -13.35
CA ILE A 40 -0.10 11.37 -14.25
C ILE A 40 -0.03 10.44 -15.46
N LYS A 41 0.67 9.33 -15.36
CA LYS A 41 0.83 8.31 -16.42
C LYS A 41 1.37 7.00 -15.83
N ASN A 42 1.27 5.91 -16.59
CA ASN A 42 1.91 4.62 -16.25
C ASN A 42 1.61 4.15 -14.82
N ASN A 43 0.34 4.14 -14.42
CA ASN A 43 -0.10 3.78 -13.06
C ASN A 43 0.44 4.69 -11.94
N THR A 44 0.97 5.87 -12.28
CA THR A 44 1.49 6.85 -11.33
C THR A 44 0.52 8.01 -11.18
N CYS A 45 0.37 8.52 -9.98
CA CYS A 45 -0.39 9.73 -9.66
C CYS A 45 0.42 10.64 -8.73
N LEU A 46 0.08 11.93 -8.73
CA LEU A 46 0.56 12.87 -7.72
C LEU A 46 -0.42 12.84 -6.54
N VAL A 47 0.08 12.54 -5.35
CA VAL A 47 -0.72 12.59 -4.13
C VAL A 47 -0.98 14.05 -3.75
N THR A 48 -2.22 14.38 -3.47
CA THR A 48 -2.65 15.74 -3.07
C THR A 48 -3.21 15.79 -1.65
N GLY A 49 -3.41 14.64 -1.03
CA GLY A 49 -3.87 14.53 0.34
C GLY A 49 -3.85 13.08 0.82
N LEU A 50 -3.78 12.89 2.14
CA LEU A 50 -3.85 11.60 2.80
C LEU A 50 -4.73 11.69 4.03
N VAL A 51 -5.54 10.65 4.28
CA VAL A 51 -6.39 10.52 5.47
C VAL A 51 -6.20 9.12 6.05
N GLU A 52 -5.82 9.02 7.32
CA GLU A 52 -5.67 7.74 8.01
C GLU A 52 -7.03 7.19 8.42
N LYS A 53 -7.33 5.98 7.98
CA LYS A 53 -8.54 5.22 8.36
C LYS A 53 -9.84 6.06 8.34
N PRO A 54 -10.14 6.74 7.23
CA PRO A 54 -11.34 7.58 7.16
C PRO A 54 -12.62 6.73 7.24
N SER A 55 -13.71 7.33 7.65
CA SER A 55 -15.01 6.71 7.36
C SER A 55 -15.23 6.67 5.83
N LEU A 56 -16.07 5.75 5.35
CA LEU A 56 -16.36 5.65 3.91
C LEU A 56 -16.90 6.96 3.31
N LYS A 57 -17.61 7.75 4.11
CA LYS A 57 -18.16 9.04 3.68
C LYS A 57 -17.11 10.15 3.57
N GLU A 58 -16.04 10.05 4.33
CA GLU A 58 -14.95 11.03 4.39
C GLU A 58 -13.76 10.64 3.50
N ALA A 59 -13.77 9.42 3.02
CA ALA A 59 -12.68 8.91 2.17
C ALA A 59 -12.62 9.68 0.85
N PRO A 60 -11.46 10.28 0.49
CA PRO A 60 -11.32 11.06 -0.73
C PRO A 60 -11.32 10.19 -2.01
N SER A 61 -11.08 8.90 -1.86
CA SER A 61 -11.06 7.91 -2.94
C SER A 61 -11.13 6.49 -2.37
N ASN A 62 -10.93 5.47 -3.22
CA ASN A 62 -10.70 4.08 -2.83
C ASN A 62 -9.24 3.62 -3.02
N LEU A 63 -8.29 4.56 -3.14
CA LEU A 63 -6.87 4.25 -3.27
C LEU A 63 -6.22 4.13 -1.89
N GLY A 64 -6.02 2.89 -1.45
CA GLY A 64 -5.40 2.56 -0.16
C GLY A 64 -3.88 2.41 -0.25
N ILE A 65 -3.19 2.83 0.81
CA ILE A 65 -1.76 2.65 1.00
C ILE A 65 -1.49 1.21 1.48
N VAL A 66 -0.60 0.49 0.81
CA VAL A 66 -0.32 -0.92 1.14
C VAL A 66 0.99 -1.14 1.92
N GLY A 67 1.50 -0.10 2.57
CA GLY A 67 2.65 -0.21 3.47
C GLY A 67 3.98 -0.50 2.78
N ARG A 68 4.16 -0.04 1.54
CA ARG A 68 5.44 -0.05 0.83
C ARG A 68 5.78 1.36 0.40
N TYR A 69 6.95 1.83 0.85
CA TYR A 69 7.38 3.22 0.72
C TYR A 69 8.81 3.29 0.21
N ILE A 70 9.11 4.26 -0.64
CA ILE A 70 10.43 4.80 -0.91
C ILE A 70 10.33 6.28 -0.57
N LEU A 71 11.06 6.72 0.43
CA LEU A 71 10.92 8.08 0.99
C LEU A 71 12.29 8.74 1.12
N THR A 72 12.31 10.05 0.99
CA THR A 72 13.49 10.87 1.29
C THR A 72 13.73 10.92 2.80
N PRO A 73 14.95 11.22 3.26
CA PRO A 73 15.27 11.33 4.69
C PRO A 73 14.40 12.32 5.47
N GLN A 74 13.80 13.31 4.82
CA GLN A 74 12.92 14.30 5.45
C GLN A 74 11.71 13.67 6.17
N ILE A 75 11.34 12.45 5.81
CA ILE A 75 10.26 11.74 6.53
C ILE A 75 10.56 11.61 8.03
N PHE A 76 11.85 11.44 8.42
CA PHE A 76 12.21 11.31 9.82
C PHE A 76 12.03 12.62 10.59
N GLU A 77 12.23 13.76 9.93
CA GLU A 77 11.92 15.07 10.51
C GLU A 77 10.41 15.21 10.73
N MET A 78 9.60 14.82 9.73
CA MET A 78 8.14 14.86 9.86
C MET A 78 7.64 13.91 10.96
N LEU A 79 8.20 12.70 11.05
CA LEU A 79 7.88 11.76 12.12
C LEU A 79 8.21 12.32 13.52
N SER A 80 9.32 13.03 13.66
CA SER A 80 9.75 13.62 14.95
C SER A 80 8.79 14.68 15.50
N ILE A 81 8.04 15.33 14.62
CA ILE A 81 7.06 16.38 14.96
C ILE A 81 5.60 15.90 14.79
N THR A 82 5.40 14.62 14.50
CA THR A 82 4.05 14.04 14.39
C THR A 82 3.60 13.60 15.77
N GLU A 83 2.46 14.12 16.19
CA GLU A 83 1.85 13.73 17.45
C GLU A 83 1.11 12.40 17.32
N PRO A 84 0.94 11.63 18.41
CA PRO A 84 0.13 10.44 18.39
C PRO A 84 -1.29 10.71 17.92
N GLY A 85 -1.73 9.98 16.90
CA GLY A 85 -3.09 10.05 16.37
C GLY A 85 -4.06 9.07 17.03
N ALA A 86 -5.04 8.59 16.29
CA ALA A 86 -6.01 7.63 16.78
C ALA A 86 -5.32 6.37 17.33
N GLY A 87 -5.68 5.97 18.54
CA GLY A 87 -5.07 4.83 19.23
C GLY A 87 -3.75 5.12 19.96
N GLY A 88 -3.29 6.39 19.99
CA GLY A 88 -2.06 6.79 20.69
C GLY A 88 -0.77 6.43 19.97
N GLU A 89 -0.85 6.05 18.69
CA GLU A 89 0.29 5.70 17.84
C GLU A 89 0.67 6.84 16.89
N ILE A 90 1.96 7.01 16.62
CA ILE A 90 2.44 7.90 15.56
C ILE A 90 2.17 7.23 14.21
N GLN A 91 1.28 7.83 13.43
CA GLN A 91 0.89 7.29 12.12
C GLN A 91 1.80 7.81 11.01
N VAL A 92 2.30 6.89 10.19
CA VAL A 92 3.11 7.25 9.00
C VAL A 92 2.30 8.12 8.02
N THR A 93 1.00 7.89 7.90
CA THR A 93 0.11 8.67 7.05
C THR A 93 0.06 10.14 7.46
N ASP A 94 0.08 10.44 8.77
CA ASP A 94 0.10 11.81 9.28
C ASP A 94 1.44 12.50 9.00
N ALA A 95 2.55 11.77 9.14
CA ALA A 95 3.87 12.28 8.77
C ALA A 95 3.98 12.54 7.24
N LEU A 96 3.41 11.65 6.42
CA LEU A 96 3.33 11.87 4.96
C LEU A 96 2.47 13.09 4.61
N SER A 97 1.38 13.33 5.33
CA SER A 97 0.55 14.53 5.15
C SER A 97 1.33 15.81 5.44
N LYS A 98 2.21 15.81 6.46
CA LYS A 98 3.11 16.94 6.73
C LYS A 98 4.18 17.09 5.65
N LEU A 99 4.73 15.97 5.16
CA LEU A 99 5.73 15.97 4.09
C LEU A 99 5.19 16.56 2.78
N LEU A 100 3.90 16.36 2.46
CA LEU A 100 3.23 16.98 1.31
C LEU A 100 3.32 18.52 1.29
N GLY A 101 3.46 19.15 2.45
CA GLY A 101 3.64 20.61 2.55
C GLY A 101 4.97 21.13 1.98
N SER A 102 5.95 20.24 1.77
CA SER A 102 7.31 20.60 1.34
C SER A 102 7.84 19.78 0.17
N GLN A 103 7.32 18.58 -0.07
CA GLN A 103 7.78 17.67 -1.12
C GLN A 103 6.63 16.96 -1.80
N ASP A 104 6.80 16.70 -3.10
CA ASP A 104 5.89 15.86 -3.86
C ASP A 104 5.95 14.41 -3.39
N ILE A 105 4.79 13.76 -3.30
CA ILE A 105 4.65 12.33 -3.07
C ILE A 105 3.94 11.72 -4.27
N TYR A 106 4.55 10.70 -4.86
CA TYR A 106 3.99 9.96 -5.98
C TYR A 106 3.33 8.69 -5.49
N GLY A 107 2.08 8.48 -5.87
CA GLY A 107 1.39 7.22 -5.68
C GLY A 107 1.64 6.30 -6.87
N TYR A 108 1.95 5.04 -6.63
CA TYR A 108 2.14 4.03 -7.66
C TYR A 108 1.17 2.86 -7.50
N ARG A 109 0.27 2.66 -8.44
CA ARG A 109 -0.63 1.50 -8.50
C ARG A 109 0.15 0.32 -9.07
N PHE A 110 0.71 -0.50 -8.18
CA PHE A 110 1.57 -1.62 -8.55
C PHE A 110 0.78 -2.76 -9.21
N GLN A 111 1.48 -3.55 -10.01
CA GLN A 111 0.98 -4.79 -10.57
C GLN A 111 1.33 -5.96 -9.65
N GLY A 112 0.32 -6.78 -9.33
CA GLY A 112 0.48 -7.97 -8.49
C GLY A 112 -0.64 -8.14 -7.48
N SER A 113 -0.59 -9.26 -6.77
CA SER A 113 -1.53 -9.58 -5.71
C SER A 113 -1.03 -9.02 -4.38
N HIS A 114 -1.96 -8.55 -3.57
CA HIS A 114 -1.72 -8.09 -2.20
C HIS A 114 -2.60 -8.92 -1.27
N PHE A 115 -2.00 -9.45 -0.21
CA PHE A 115 -2.68 -10.19 0.84
C PHE A 115 -2.33 -9.58 2.19
N ASP A 116 -3.35 -9.25 2.97
CA ASP A 116 -3.15 -8.90 4.38
C ASP A 116 -3.02 -10.20 5.18
N VAL A 117 -1.78 -10.57 5.49
CA VAL A 117 -1.48 -11.79 6.26
C VAL A 117 -1.64 -11.59 7.77
N GLY A 118 -1.96 -10.39 8.22
CA GLY A 118 -2.31 -10.09 9.61
C GLY A 118 -3.66 -10.65 10.03
N ILE A 119 -4.51 -11.02 9.07
CA ILE A 119 -5.81 -11.67 9.31
C ILE A 119 -5.81 -13.11 8.80
N PRO A 120 -6.48 -14.06 9.51
CA PRO A 120 -6.43 -15.49 9.17
C PRO A 120 -6.79 -15.81 7.72
N ILE A 121 -7.87 -15.24 7.21
CA ILE A 121 -8.30 -15.48 5.82
C ILE A 121 -7.29 -14.94 4.79
N GLY A 122 -6.61 -13.84 5.09
CA GLY A 122 -5.56 -13.28 4.23
C GLY A 122 -4.33 -14.18 4.17
N LEU A 123 -3.92 -14.74 5.31
CA LEU A 123 -2.84 -15.72 5.38
C LEU A 123 -3.16 -16.98 4.58
N LEU A 124 -4.37 -17.53 4.73
CA LEU A 124 -4.81 -18.71 3.97
C LEU A 124 -4.81 -18.43 2.45
N LYS A 125 -5.37 -17.30 2.04
CA LYS A 125 -5.37 -16.90 0.62
C LYS A 125 -3.94 -16.75 0.06
N ALA A 126 -3.04 -16.11 0.81
CA ALA A 126 -1.64 -15.97 0.43
C ALA A 126 -0.95 -17.34 0.30
N SER A 127 -1.17 -18.24 1.26
CA SER A 127 -0.59 -19.59 1.27
C SER A 127 -1.04 -20.40 0.06
N VAL A 128 -2.34 -20.44 -0.22
CA VAL A 128 -2.90 -21.14 -1.39
C VAL A 128 -2.34 -20.56 -2.69
N TYR A 129 -2.34 -19.22 -2.82
CA TYR A 129 -1.85 -18.54 -3.99
C TYR A 129 -0.38 -18.82 -4.27
N GLU A 130 0.47 -18.80 -3.23
CA GLU A 130 1.90 -19.07 -3.38
C GLU A 130 2.19 -20.57 -3.62
N ALA A 131 1.44 -21.49 -2.98
CA ALA A 131 1.57 -22.91 -3.24
C ALA A 131 1.27 -23.27 -4.70
N LEU A 132 0.18 -22.71 -5.25
CA LEU A 132 -0.21 -22.93 -6.65
C LEU A 132 0.75 -22.30 -7.68
N LYS A 133 1.63 -21.41 -7.28
CA LYS A 133 2.66 -20.82 -8.15
C LYS A 133 3.98 -21.56 -8.12
N ARG A 134 4.27 -22.31 -7.08
CA ARG A 134 5.55 -23.03 -6.92
C ARG A 134 5.54 -24.31 -7.74
N GLU A 135 6.45 -24.43 -8.68
CA GLU A 135 6.57 -25.61 -9.55
C GLU A 135 6.65 -26.93 -8.77
N ALA A 136 7.37 -26.93 -7.64
CA ALA A 136 7.55 -28.10 -6.80
C ALA A 136 6.30 -28.52 -5.98
N LEU A 137 5.27 -27.66 -5.91
CA LEU A 137 4.10 -27.88 -5.02
C LEU A 137 2.78 -27.85 -5.78
N LYS A 138 2.71 -27.15 -6.90
CA LYS A 138 1.45 -26.76 -7.55
C LYS A 138 0.57 -27.94 -7.92
N ASP A 139 1.14 -29.03 -8.43
CA ASP A 139 0.39 -30.16 -8.97
C ASP A 139 -0.17 -31.03 -7.84
N GLU A 140 0.65 -31.38 -6.84
CA GLU A 140 0.22 -32.12 -5.64
C GLU A 140 -0.83 -31.32 -4.86
N PHE A 141 -0.57 -30.03 -4.64
CA PHE A 141 -1.48 -29.19 -3.90
C PHE A 141 -2.81 -28.96 -4.61
N ARG A 142 -2.81 -28.83 -5.93
CA ARG A 142 -4.04 -28.74 -6.73
C ARG A 142 -4.85 -30.03 -6.69
N SER A 143 -4.17 -31.19 -6.78
CA SER A 143 -4.82 -32.49 -6.65
C SER A 143 -5.54 -32.61 -5.33
N TRP A 144 -4.84 -32.33 -4.24
CA TRP A 144 -5.41 -32.35 -2.90
C TRP A 144 -6.59 -31.38 -2.73
N LEU A 145 -6.48 -30.15 -3.24
CA LEU A 145 -7.61 -29.19 -3.20
C LEU A 145 -8.86 -29.74 -3.89
N ASN A 146 -8.70 -30.43 -5.05
CA ASN A 146 -9.82 -31.02 -5.78
C ASN A 146 -10.48 -32.21 -5.04
N GLU A 147 -9.79 -32.83 -4.08
CA GLU A 147 -10.33 -33.91 -3.25
C GLU A 147 -11.20 -33.41 -2.12
N ILE A 148 -11.01 -32.15 -1.67
CA ILE A 148 -11.70 -31.59 -0.51
C ILE A 148 -12.77 -30.55 -0.85
N ILE A 149 -12.85 -30.09 -2.11
CA ILE A 149 -13.87 -29.16 -2.61
C ILE A 149 -14.90 -29.93 -3.45
#